data_c2b3e2630d19c1b2335e302f58f8e2a8
#
_entry.id   c2b3e2630d19c1b2335e302f58f8e2a8
#
_cell.length_a   1.000
_cell.length_b   1.000
_cell.length_c   1.000
_cell.angle_alpha   90.00
_cell.angle_beta   90.00
_cell.angle_gamma   90.00
#
_symmetry.space_group_name_H-M   'P 1'
#
loop_
_entity.id
_entity.type
_entity.pdbx_description
1 polymer ?
#
loop_
_entity_poly.entity_id
_entity_poly.type
_entity_poly.pdbx_seq_one_letter_code
_entity_poly.pdbx_strand_id
1 'polypeptide(L)'
;MRFYRRWIACALLAPAAAGAHHSRTQYDGSEIQEIQGELISVSWANPHAAFSVRVTSASGEAATWQLESWGSPYVLSRMGVTQDQFVVGTEVRLAGRVSTLVPNRFLLTNMLRPDGTEVVLTTEGDKFWDGRQVGGRSQWRNQEISTAAAEN
;
A
#
# COMPACT_ATOMS: atom_id res chain seq x y z
N MET A 1 22.11 -20.21 -63.30
CA MET A 1 21.71 -20.55 -61.93
C MET A 1 21.90 -19.33 -61.05
N ARG A 2 20.81 -18.66 -60.64
CA ARG A 2 20.84 -17.45 -59.76
C ARG A 2 20.46 -17.86 -58.34
N PHE A 3 21.42 -17.80 -57.40
CA PHE A 3 21.18 -18.05 -55.98
C PHE A 3 20.61 -16.79 -55.31
N TYR A 4 19.35 -16.80 -54.90
CA TYR A 4 18.75 -15.78 -54.06
C TYR A 4 19.13 -16.03 -52.61
N ARG A 5 20.04 -15.21 -52.06
CA ARG A 5 20.34 -15.16 -50.60
C ARG A 5 19.16 -14.49 -49.91
N ARG A 6 18.35 -15.30 -49.22
CA ARG A 6 17.30 -14.80 -48.34
C ARG A 6 17.96 -14.29 -47.05
N TRP A 7 17.92 -13.00 -46.85
CA TRP A 7 18.26 -12.38 -45.57
C TRP A 7 17.10 -12.57 -44.63
N ILE A 8 17.27 -13.39 -43.56
CA ILE A 8 16.33 -13.49 -42.45
C ILE A 8 16.70 -12.34 -41.51
N ALA A 9 15.87 -11.31 -41.49
CA ALA A 9 15.97 -10.26 -40.47
C ALA A 9 15.42 -10.80 -39.15
N CYS A 10 16.32 -11.16 -38.22
CA CYS A 10 15.98 -11.43 -36.86
C CYS A 10 15.57 -10.11 -36.21
N ALA A 11 14.27 -9.85 -36.10
CA ALA A 11 13.77 -8.78 -35.25
C ALA A 11 14.05 -9.12 -33.78
N LEU A 12 15.04 -8.46 -33.19
CA LEU A 12 15.31 -8.49 -31.75
C LEU A 12 14.14 -7.78 -31.05
N LEU A 13 13.18 -8.54 -30.58
CA LEU A 13 12.20 -8.10 -29.59
C LEU A 13 12.96 -7.89 -28.28
N ALA A 14 13.41 -6.65 -28.04
CA ALA A 14 13.90 -6.26 -26.72
C ALA A 14 12.70 -6.34 -25.74
N PRO A 15 12.79 -7.11 -24.64
CA PRO A 15 11.78 -7.03 -23.61
C PRO A 15 11.81 -5.61 -23.05
N ALA A 16 10.71 -4.87 -23.24
CA ALA A 16 10.48 -3.67 -22.48
C ALA A 16 10.40 -4.11 -21.00
N ALA A 17 11.50 -3.95 -20.27
CA ALA A 17 11.49 -4.08 -18.82
C ALA A 17 10.53 -3.01 -18.31
N ALA A 18 9.28 -3.41 -18.07
CA ALA A 18 8.34 -2.60 -17.33
C ALA A 18 8.94 -2.43 -15.94
N GLY A 19 9.66 -1.33 -15.73
CA GLY A 19 10.22 -0.93 -14.46
C GLY A 19 9.08 -0.53 -13.53
N ALA A 20 8.37 -1.52 -12.99
CA ALA A 20 7.44 -1.37 -11.88
C ALA A 20 8.21 -1.27 -10.57
N HIS A 21 9.28 -0.51 -10.54
CA HIS A 21 9.85 -0.04 -9.30
C HIS A 21 8.99 1.16 -8.87
N HIS A 22 8.01 0.90 -8.03
CA HIS A 22 7.37 1.96 -7.26
C HIS A 22 8.45 2.62 -6.42
N SER A 23 9.02 3.67 -6.97
CA SER A 23 10.10 4.38 -6.34
C SER A 23 9.56 5.04 -5.07
N ARG A 24 10.13 4.66 -3.91
CA ARG A 24 9.86 5.31 -2.62
C ARG A 24 10.16 6.80 -2.68
N THR A 25 11.02 7.22 -3.60
CA THR A 25 11.48 8.60 -3.74
C THR A 25 10.34 9.59 -3.95
N GLN A 26 9.18 9.19 -4.50
CA GLN A 26 8.03 10.07 -4.60
C GLN A 26 7.39 10.44 -3.25
N TYR A 27 7.71 9.70 -2.19
CA TYR A 27 7.25 9.94 -0.81
C TYR A 27 8.36 10.43 0.12
N ASP A 28 9.61 10.46 -0.38
CA ASP A 28 10.76 10.91 0.40
C ASP A 28 10.66 12.40 0.70
N GLY A 29 10.98 12.78 1.94
CA GLY A 29 10.96 14.16 2.39
C GLY A 29 9.56 14.71 2.69
N SER A 30 8.47 13.99 2.41
CA SER A 30 7.14 14.41 2.84
C SER A 30 6.91 14.05 4.32
N GLU A 31 6.27 14.95 5.04
CA GLU A 31 5.82 14.69 6.42
C GLU A 31 4.61 13.76 6.41
N ILE A 32 4.39 13.06 7.54
CA ILE A 32 3.16 12.29 7.72
C ILE A 32 1.99 13.27 7.78
N GLN A 33 1.00 13.03 6.94
CA GLN A 33 -0.23 13.81 6.86
C GLN A 33 -1.42 12.93 7.21
N GLU A 34 -2.46 13.56 7.71
CA GLU A 34 -3.76 12.92 7.92
C GLU A 34 -4.74 13.37 6.85
N ILE A 35 -5.45 12.41 6.25
CA ILE A 35 -6.58 12.66 5.37
C ILE A 35 -7.79 11.82 5.83
N GLN A 36 -8.99 12.25 5.47
CA GLN A 36 -10.23 11.55 5.81
C GLN A 36 -11.09 11.38 4.55
N GLY A 37 -11.78 10.24 4.45
CA GLY A 37 -12.66 9.98 3.33
C GLY A 37 -13.32 8.62 3.36
N GLU A 38 -14.19 8.39 2.38
CA GLU A 38 -14.92 7.14 2.19
C GLU A 38 -14.04 6.12 1.47
N LEU A 39 -13.88 4.95 2.06
CA LEU A 39 -13.19 3.81 1.43
C LEU A 39 -14.02 3.27 0.26
N ILE A 40 -13.51 3.40 -0.98
CA ILE A 40 -14.23 3.03 -2.20
C ILE A 40 -13.87 1.62 -2.64
N SER A 41 -12.59 1.23 -2.53
CA SER A 41 -12.14 -0.08 -2.95
C SER A 41 -10.93 -0.57 -2.17
N VAL A 42 -10.77 -1.89 -2.12
CA VAL A 42 -9.63 -2.59 -1.53
C VAL A 42 -9.11 -3.60 -2.56
N SER A 43 -7.86 -3.49 -2.93
CA SER A 43 -7.13 -4.46 -3.75
C SER A 43 -6.13 -5.19 -2.85
N TRP A 44 -6.46 -6.43 -2.48
CA TRP A 44 -5.64 -7.27 -1.59
C TRP A 44 -4.76 -8.19 -2.42
N ALA A 45 -3.78 -7.62 -3.13
CA ALA A 45 -2.93 -8.32 -4.10
C ALA A 45 -1.46 -7.94 -3.95
N ASN A 46 -0.56 -8.83 -4.40
CA ASN A 46 0.87 -8.54 -4.47
C ASN A 46 1.18 -7.49 -5.57
N PRO A 47 2.23 -6.67 -5.42
CA PRO A 47 3.21 -6.67 -4.33
C PRO A 47 2.76 -5.95 -3.06
N HIS A 48 1.78 -5.06 -3.13
CA HIS A 48 1.28 -4.25 -2.02
C HIS A 48 -0.25 -4.23 -2.01
N ALA A 49 -0.85 -4.25 -0.82
CA ALA A 49 -2.27 -3.95 -0.71
C ALA A 49 -2.51 -2.49 -1.10
N ALA A 50 -3.56 -2.25 -1.87
CA ALA A 50 -3.91 -0.92 -2.37
C ALA A 50 -5.37 -0.58 -2.07
N PHE A 51 -5.64 0.71 -1.96
CA PHE A 51 -6.96 1.22 -1.60
C PHE A 51 -7.31 2.42 -2.47
N SER A 52 -8.61 2.64 -2.69
CA SER A 52 -9.11 3.91 -3.23
C SER A 52 -10.02 4.56 -2.22
N VAL A 53 -9.83 5.85 -1.99
CA VAL A 53 -10.62 6.63 -1.03
C VAL A 53 -11.14 7.89 -1.69
N ARG A 54 -12.41 8.20 -1.48
CA ARG A 54 -13.01 9.47 -1.89
C ARG A 54 -12.80 10.50 -0.78
N VAL A 55 -11.96 11.47 -1.04
CA VAL A 55 -11.68 12.59 -0.13
C VAL A 55 -12.46 13.81 -0.61
N THR A 56 -13.21 14.44 0.29
CA THR A 56 -13.90 15.70 0.00
C THR A 56 -13.16 16.84 0.68
N SER A 57 -12.77 17.83 -0.10
CA SER A 57 -12.09 19.02 0.41
C SER A 57 -13.03 19.91 1.22
N ALA A 58 -12.48 20.86 1.95
CA ALA A 58 -13.26 21.87 2.68
C ALA A 58 -14.14 22.75 1.76
N SER A 59 -13.81 22.84 0.46
CA SER A 59 -14.62 23.53 -0.56
C SER A 59 -15.77 22.65 -1.10
N GLY A 60 -15.87 21.38 -0.67
CA GLY A 60 -16.88 20.43 -1.14
C GLY A 60 -16.51 19.69 -2.42
N GLU A 61 -15.30 19.92 -2.96
CA GLU A 61 -14.81 19.19 -4.13
C GLU A 61 -14.33 17.80 -3.72
N ALA A 62 -14.83 16.76 -4.41
CA ALA A 62 -14.45 15.38 -4.15
C ALA A 62 -13.40 14.89 -5.14
N ALA A 63 -12.37 14.21 -4.64
CA ALA A 63 -11.34 13.58 -5.44
C ALA A 63 -11.11 12.13 -5.00
N THR A 64 -10.83 11.24 -5.95
CA THR A 64 -10.41 9.88 -5.64
C THR A 64 -8.91 9.84 -5.43
N TRP A 65 -8.49 9.40 -4.25
CA TRP A 65 -7.10 9.17 -3.90
C TRP A 65 -6.76 7.70 -4.05
N GLN A 66 -5.57 7.44 -4.60
CA GLN A 66 -5.00 6.11 -4.73
C GLN A 66 -3.95 5.91 -3.65
N LEU A 67 -4.15 4.90 -2.83
CA LEU A 67 -3.30 4.61 -1.69
C LEU A 67 -2.64 3.25 -1.86
N GLU A 68 -1.40 3.14 -1.47
CA GLU A 68 -0.70 1.86 -1.36
C GLU A 68 -0.15 1.68 0.05
N SER A 69 -0.25 0.46 0.59
CA SER A 69 0.39 0.11 1.84
C SER A 69 1.86 -0.21 1.59
N TRP A 70 2.62 -0.25 2.68
CA TRP A 70 4.02 -0.67 2.62
C TRP A 70 4.20 -2.19 2.59
N GLY A 71 3.23 -2.90 3.15
CA GLY A 71 3.24 -4.35 3.28
C GLY A 71 2.52 -5.06 2.14
N SER A 72 3.05 -6.22 1.74
CA SER A 72 2.28 -7.17 0.93
C SER A 72 1.15 -7.80 1.78
N PRO A 73 0.09 -8.34 1.15
CA PRO A 73 -0.95 -9.09 1.87
C PRO A 73 -0.41 -10.18 2.80
N TYR A 74 0.66 -10.86 2.39
CA TYR A 74 1.32 -11.88 3.20
C TYR A 74 1.94 -11.29 4.48
N VAL A 75 2.70 -10.21 4.35
CA VAL A 75 3.32 -9.52 5.50
C VAL A 75 2.27 -8.96 6.43
N LEU A 76 1.22 -8.34 5.88
CA LEU A 76 0.12 -7.77 6.65
C LEU A 76 -0.65 -8.85 7.43
N SER A 77 -0.94 -9.99 6.81
CA SER A 77 -1.65 -11.10 7.48
C SER A 77 -0.85 -11.67 8.66
N ARG A 78 0.47 -11.71 8.55
CA ARG A 78 1.33 -12.11 9.68
C ARG A 78 1.26 -11.16 10.87
N MET A 79 0.86 -9.93 10.68
CA MET A 79 0.62 -8.96 11.74
C MET A 79 -0.85 -8.94 12.21
N GLY A 80 -1.67 -9.88 11.74
CA GLY A 80 -3.10 -9.94 12.06
C GLY A 80 -3.95 -8.94 11.27
N VAL A 81 -3.39 -8.33 10.21
CA VAL A 81 -4.13 -7.45 9.31
C VAL A 81 -4.66 -8.26 8.13
N THR A 82 -5.97 -8.28 7.95
CA THR A 82 -6.66 -9.07 6.93
C THR A 82 -7.64 -8.22 6.13
N GLN A 83 -7.99 -8.66 4.92
CA GLN A 83 -8.82 -7.88 4.00
C GLN A 83 -10.21 -7.54 4.56
N ASP A 84 -10.82 -8.43 5.33
CA ASP A 84 -12.15 -8.27 5.93
C ASP A 84 -12.24 -7.14 6.96
N GLN A 85 -11.10 -6.64 7.43
CA GLN A 85 -11.03 -5.47 8.32
C GLN A 85 -11.30 -4.15 7.60
N PHE A 86 -11.32 -4.15 6.27
CA PHE A 86 -11.51 -2.95 5.44
C PHE A 86 -12.87 -3.02 4.74
N VAL A 87 -13.84 -2.30 5.30
CA VAL A 87 -15.23 -2.31 4.81
C VAL A 87 -15.45 -1.14 3.84
N VAL A 88 -15.68 -1.47 2.57
CA VAL A 88 -16.00 -0.47 1.53
C VAL A 88 -17.29 0.26 1.89
N GLY A 89 -17.34 1.56 1.61
CA GLY A 89 -18.46 2.44 1.94
C GLY A 89 -18.37 3.04 3.35
N THR A 90 -17.29 2.78 4.11
CA THR A 90 -17.10 3.38 5.43
C THR A 90 -16.20 4.59 5.39
N GLU A 91 -16.47 5.57 6.25
CA GLU A 91 -15.59 6.72 6.49
C GLU A 91 -14.38 6.27 7.30
N VAL A 92 -13.17 6.63 6.85
CA VAL A 92 -11.91 6.26 7.50
C VAL A 92 -11.01 7.48 7.62
N ARG A 93 -10.18 7.51 8.68
CA ARG A 93 -9.07 8.46 8.80
C ARG A 93 -7.77 7.72 8.45
N LEU A 94 -6.90 8.40 7.75
CA LEU A 94 -5.72 7.83 7.13
C LEU A 94 -4.50 8.67 7.49
N ALA A 95 -3.43 8.02 7.95
CA ALA A 95 -2.15 8.67 8.17
C ALA A 95 -1.10 8.05 7.25
N GLY A 96 -0.23 8.90 6.70
CA GLY A 96 0.79 8.47 5.74
C GLY A 96 1.45 9.63 5.03
N ARG A 97 2.02 9.38 3.86
CA ARG A 97 2.78 10.37 3.11
C ARG A 97 2.15 10.64 1.74
N VAL A 98 1.96 11.91 1.43
CA VAL A 98 1.50 12.33 0.10
C VAL A 98 2.65 12.25 -0.90
N SER A 99 2.36 11.79 -2.11
CA SER A 99 3.35 11.83 -3.19
C SER A 99 3.70 13.28 -3.55
N THR A 100 4.99 13.55 -3.68
CA THR A 100 5.51 14.83 -4.15
C THR A 100 5.50 14.96 -5.67
N LEU A 101 5.24 13.85 -6.39
CA LEU A 101 5.33 13.80 -7.85
C LEU A 101 3.97 13.57 -8.53
N VAL A 102 3.07 12.82 -7.89
CA VAL A 102 1.81 12.41 -8.49
C VAL A 102 0.64 12.87 -7.62
N PRO A 103 -0.28 13.70 -8.13
CA PRO A 103 -1.44 14.14 -7.38
C PRO A 103 -2.30 12.97 -6.89
N ASN A 104 -2.92 13.12 -5.72
CA ASN A 104 -3.85 12.17 -5.12
C ASN A 104 -3.27 10.76 -4.94
N ARG A 105 -1.96 10.66 -4.77
CA ARG A 105 -1.25 9.44 -4.39
C ARG A 105 -0.77 9.54 -2.94
N PHE A 106 -0.93 8.42 -2.22
CA PHE A 106 -0.66 8.38 -0.79
C PHE A 106 -0.03 7.04 -0.39
N LEU A 107 1.07 7.10 0.34
CA LEU A 107 1.66 5.94 0.98
C LEU A 107 1.03 5.79 2.37
N LEU A 108 0.13 4.83 2.48
CA LEU A 108 -0.67 4.59 3.67
C LEU A 108 0.14 3.81 4.71
N THR A 109 0.30 4.38 5.89
CA THR A 109 0.93 3.71 7.04
C THR A 109 -0.08 3.25 8.08
N ASN A 110 -1.13 4.05 8.32
CA ASN A 110 -2.13 3.79 9.34
C ASN A 110 -3.54 4.14 8.84
N MET A 111 -4.52 3.33 9.21
CA MET A 111 -5.94 3.57 8.94
C MET A 111 -6.72 3.44 10.25
N LEU A 112 -7.44 4.49 10.64
CA LEU A 112 -8.38 4.46 11.76
C LEU A 112 -9.77 4.15 11.23
N ARG A 113 -10.33 3.05 11.71
CA ARG A 113 -11.66 2.57 11.38
C ARG A 113 -12.75 3.28 12.20
N PRO A 114 -14.02 3.25 11.76
CA PRO A 114 -15.13 3.87 12.51
C PRO A 114 -15.31 3.32 13.92
N ASP A 115 -14.90 2.06 14.19
CA ASP A 115 -14.98 1.43 15.51
C ASP A 115 -13.85 1.85 16.47
N GLY A 116 -12.99 2.80 16.06
CA GLY A 116 -11.86 3.27 16.84
C GLY A 116 -10.65 2.32 16.83
N THR A 117 -10.66 1.27 16.00
CA THR A 117 -9.50 0.40 15.83
C THR A 117 -8.57 0.96 14.75
N GLU A 118 -7.32 1.15 15.11
CA GLU A 118 -6.27 1.53 14.18
C GLU A 118 -5.62 0.30 13.56
N VAL A 119 -5.51 0.29 12.24
CA VAL A 119 -4.79 -0.72 11.46
C VAL A 119 -3.46 -0.13 11.01
N VAL A 120 -2.36 -0.70 11.49
CA VAL A 120 -0.99 -0.30 11.13
C VAL A 120 -0.47 -1.19 10.01
N LEU A 121 -0.18 -0.61 8.85
CA LEU A 121 0.07 -1.29 7.59
C LEU A 121 1.58 -1.43 7.25
N THR A 122 2.43 -1.27 8.24
CA THR A 122 3.89 -1.38 8.11
C THR A 122 4.51 -2.11 9.29
N THR A 123 5.55 -2.91 9.04
CA THR A 123 6.27 -3.69 10.06
C THR A 123 7.07 -2.83 11.03
N GLU A 124 7.41 -1.61 10.64
CA GLU A 124 8.22 -0.68 11.45
C GLU A 124 7.38 0.39 12.14
N GLY A 125 6.08 0.47 11.79
CA GLY A 125 5.18 1.48 12.30
C GLY A 125 4.65 1.16 13.68
N ASP A 126 4.35 2.24 14.38
CA ASP A 126 3.58 2.24 15.62
C ASP A 126 2.24 2.93 15.37
N LYS A 127 1.35 2.93 16.37
CA LYS A 127 0.07 3.62 16.26
C LYS A 127 0.26 5.15 16.11
N PHE A 128 -0.63 5.76 15.37
CA PHE A 128 -0.67 7.20 15.15
C PHE A 128 -1.74 7.88 16.02
N TRP A 129 -2.84 7.18 16.31
CA TRP A 129 -3.91 7.66 17.19
C TRP A 129 -3.95 6.86 18.50
N ASP A 130 -4.75 7.35 19.44
CA ASP A 130 -5.07 6.59 20.66
C ASP A 130 -6.14 5.53 20.39
N GLY A 131 -6.07 4.41 21.10
CA GLY A 131 -7.06 3.34 20.99
C GLY A 131 -6.46 1.97 20.72
N ARG A 132 -7.30 1.06 20.23
CA ARG A 132 -6.88 -0.31 19.89
C ARG A 132 -6.06 -0.32 18.61
N GLN A 133 -5.09 -1.20 18.55
CA GLN A 133 -4.22 -1.36 17.39
C GLN A 133 -4.23 -2.81 16.89
N VAL A 134 -4.20 -2.97 15.57
CA VAL A 134 -3.89 -4.22 14.88
C VAL A 134 -2.76 -3.95 13.88
N GLY A 135 -1.79 -4.84 13.80
CA GLY A 135 -0.62 -4.67 12.94
C GLY A 135 0.49 -3.85 13.59
N GLY A 136 1.53 -3.58 12.81
CA GLY A 136 2.67 -2.78 13.22
C GLY A 136 3.78 -3.57 13.92
N ARG A 137 4.75 -2.83 14.44
CA ARG A 137 6.01 -3.34 14.99
C ARG A 137 5.85 -4.38 16.10
N SER A 138 4.93 -4.16 17.02
CA SER A 138 4.73 -5.04 18.18
C SER A 138 4.23 -6.42 17.74
N GLN A 139 3.25 -6.48 16.85
CA GLN A 139 2.72 -7.73 16.34
C GLN A 139 3.73 -8.45 15.45
N TRP A 140 4.47 -7.71 14.65
CA TRP A 140 5.53 -8.27 13.81
C TRP A 140 6.62 -8.96 14.66
N ARG A 141 7.14 -8.30 15.68
CA ARG A 141 8.15 -8.86 16.60
C ARG A 141 7.67 -10.09 17.35
N ASN A 142 6.43 -10.10 17.81
CA ASN A 142 5.85 -11.25 18.49
C ASN A 142 5.79 -12.49 17.58
N GLN A 143 5.51 -12.30 16.30
CA GLN A 143 5.54 -13.36 15.30
C GLN A 143 6.96 -13.91 15.06
N GLU A 144 7.95 -13.04 14.95
CA GLU A 144 9.35 -13.46 14.78
C GLU A 144 9.85 -14.29 15.97
N ILE A 145 9.55 -13.86 17.21
CA ILE A 145 9.91 -14.59 18.43
C ILE A 145 9.23 -15.96 18.49
N SER A 146 7.93 -16.02 18.15
CA SER A 146 7.16 -17.27 18.15
C SER A 146 7.69 -18.26 17.10
N THR A 147 8.08 -17.80 15.93
CA THR A 147 8.66 -18.64 14.88
C THR A 147 10.02 -19.19 15.31
N ALA A 148 10.89 -18.36 15.85
CA ALA A 148 12.22 -18.76 16.32
C ALA A 148 12.15 -19.77 17.49
N ALA A 149 11.13 -19.66 18.36
CA ALA A 149 10.91 -20.59 19.46
C ALA A 149 10.38 -21.97 19.00
N ALA A 150 9.71 -22.03 17.85
CA ALA A 150 9.17 -23.28 17.31
C ALA A 150 10.23 -24.10 16.51
N GLU A 151 11.35 -23.48 16.14
CA GLU A 151 12.44 -24.10 15.37
C GLU A 151 13.56 -24.65 16.29
N ASN A 152 13.50 -24.44 17.61
CA ASN A 152 14.44 -24.97 18.62
C ASN A 152 13.82 -26.09 19.45
#